data_47ae3a1de84ee900274b3dcfa4cc6abb
#
_entry.id   47ae3a1de84ee900274b3dcfa4cc6abb
#
_cell.length_a   1.000
_cell.length_b   1.000
_cell.length_c   1.000
_cell.angle_alpha   90.00
_cell.angle_beta   90.00
_cell.angle_gamma   90.00
#
_symmetry.space_group_name_H-M   'P 1'
#
loop_
_entity.id
_entity.type
_entity.pdbx_description
1 polymer ?
#
loop_
_entity_poly.entity_id
_entity_poly.type
_entity_poly.pdbx_seq_one_letter_code
_entity_poly.pdbx_strand_id
1 'polypeptide(L)'
;MPHPLKLLPIAVLSLSIGVPLLQAAEQSPVAQVTQPATGVVMHPEYAKAIARMAYLWGWPMVNMLNRNDTITKAPHPGLLGGILPVAPRGQLGMLHDYITPAETFVTCPNQDVVYGLGFFSLDEEPVIVQVPDFGDRFWVYSIYDQRTDQVGELGKPYGSKPGFYLLVGPNWKGEKPEGVEAIIRSPTALTNAIPRIFMDDTAEDRAAIQEKLNQIAFYPLKDFDGKMKSIDWKNTPDIPNPNAAKASGGETKWVIPEKFFDQFPKVLEMVPPLPGEEALYGQFRLLMDAAAKDPELKKLLVQTAVESEKEIIKPFFEWKHNGRPAGNGWNRSTNNAQFGIDYFNRTGTAKSNMFDNRPTETQYFYTDFDKTGAPLNGAHSYEVTFAAGQEPPVNGFWSLTLYNEKHLFSTNKLNRYSLGTKNKDLKRNADGSLTIHIGPTSPGKDQESNWLPSPKEPISLYIRSYWGKEPILDGSWQPPVIKKIK
;
A
#
# COMPACT_ATOMS: atom_id res chain seq x y z
N MET A 1 45.06 -37.48 -78.83
CA MET A 1 44.15 -38.59 -78.40
C MET A 1 44.12 -38.64 -76.94
N PRO A 2 43.02 -38.29 -76.29
CA PRO A 2 42.91 -38.29 -74.84
C PRO A 2 42.32 -39.63 -74.34
N HIS A 3 42.91 -40.14 -73.31
CA HIS A 3 42.41 -41.29 -72.56
C HIS A 3 41.19 -40.94 -71.68
N PRO A 4 40.24 -41.86 -71.49
CA PRO A 4 39.08 -41.61 -70.65
C PRO A 4 39.40 -41.89 -69.20
N LEU A 5 39.01 -40.93 -68.33
CA LEU A 5 38.99 -41.10 -66.89
C LEU A 5 37.90 -42.10 -66.47
N LYS A 6 38.27 -43.08 -65.69
CA LYS A 6 37.32 -43.94 -65.02
C LYS A 6 36.77 -43.28 -63.75
N LEU A 7 35.47 -43.12 -63.71
CA LEU A 7 34.71 -42.72 -62.49
C LEU A 7 34.58 -43.90 -61.57
N LEU A 8 35.09 -43.75 -60.34
CA LEU A 8 34.81 -44.65 -59.20
C LEU A 8 33.51 -44.26 -58.53
N PRO A 9 32.67 -45.20 -58.09
CA PRO A 9 31.45 -44.87 -57.36
C PRO A 9 31.74 -44.42 -55.92
N ILE A 10 31.22 -43.29 -55.49
CA ILE A 10 31.23 -42.81 -54.12
C ILE A 10 30.16 -43.61 -53.36
N ALA A 11 30.57 -44.41 -52.42
CA ALA A 11 29.67 -45.06 -51.45
C ALA A 11 29.21 -43.97 -50.41
N VAL A 12 27.96 -43.64 -50.44
CA VAL A 12 27.35 -42.78 -49.41
C VAL A 12 27.11 -43.64 -48.17
N LEU A 13 27.98 -43.46 -47.17
CA LEU A 13 27.76 -44.00 -45.85
C LEU A 13 26.72 -43.16 -45.11
N SER A 14 25.48 -43.62 -45.01
CA SER A 14 24.46 -43.00 -44.17
C SER A 14 24.75 -43.31 -42.71
N LEU A 15 25.36 -42.33 -42.00
CA LEU A 15 25.42 -42.35 -40.55
C LEU A 15 24.01 -42.03 -40.01
N SER A 16 23.29 -43.00 -39.55
CA SER A 16 22.11 -42.81 -38.70
C SER A 16 22.58 -42.40 -37.31
N ILE A 17 22.56 -41.12 -37.04
CA ILE A 17 22.69 -40.57 -35.68
C ILE A 17 21.41 -40.93 -34.94
N GLY A 18 21.48 -42.01 -34.15
CA GLY A 18 20.45 -42.34 -33.19
C GLY A 18 20.42 -41.21 -32.14
N VAL A 19 19.40 -40.35 -32.21
CA VAL A 19 19.08 -39.42 -31.14
C VAL A 19 18.66 -40.30 -29.95
N PRO A 20 19.36 -40.27 -28.79
CA PRO A 20 18.84 -40.94 -27.63
C PRO A 20 17.50 -40.28 -27.26
N LEU A 21 16.42 -41.05 -27.33
CA LEU A 21 15.17 -40.72 -26.67
C LEU A 21 15.53 -40.46 -25.21
N LEU A 22 15.54 -39.17 -24.81
CA LEU A 22 15.46 -38.80 -23.41
C LEU A 22 14.18 -39.48 -22.89
N GLN A 23 14.33 -40.59 -22.20
CA GLN A 23 13.29 -41.09 -21.32
C GLN A 23 12.96 -39.93 -20.38
N ALA A 24 11.75 -39.38 -20.51
CA ALA A 24 11.22 -38.47 -19.52
C ALA A 24 11.39 -39.21 -18.18
N ALA A 25 12.22 -38.66 -17.31
CA ALA A 25 12.31 -39.13 -15.95
C ALA A 25 10.87 -39.18 -15.43
N GLU A 26 10.39 -40.37 -15.06
CA GLU A 26 9.15 -40.51 -14.33
C GLU A 26 9.24 -39.53 -13.17
N GLN A 27 8.43 -38.47 -13.21
CA GLN A 27 8.32 -37.56 -12.08
C GLN A 27 7.90 -38.45 -10.92
N SER A 28 8.76 -38.58 -9.92
CA SER A 28 8.39 -39.22 -8.66
C SER A 28 7.04 -38.62 -8.24
N PRO A 29 6.05 -39.44 -7.89
CA PRO A 29 4.76 -38.93 -7.48
C PRO A 29 5.02 -37.86 -6.41
N VAL A 30 4.55 -36.63 -6.68
CA VAL A 30 4.65 -35.55 -5.71
C VAL A 30 4.05 -36.10 -4.43
N ALA A 31 4.87 -36.23 -3.37
CA ALA A 31 4.39 -36.74 -2.11
C ALA A 31 3.12 -35.99 -1.72
N GLN A 32 2.00 -36.69 -1.57
CA GLN A 32 0.76 -36.05 -1.13
C GLN A 32 1.05 -35.30 0.15
N VAL A 33 0.81 -33.98 0.15
CA VAL A 33 0.94 -33.19 1.37
C VAL A 33 -0.10 -33.74 2.35
N THR A 34 0.37 -34.50 3.35
CA THR A 34 -0.50 -35.04 4.39
C THR A 34 -0.90 -33.92 5.31
N GLN A 35 -2.20 -33.86 5.63
CA GLN A 35 -2.69 -32.92 6.63
C GLN A 35 -2.15 -33.31 8.02
N PRO A 36 -1.87 -32.32 8.89
CA PRO A 36 -1.50 -32.60 10.28
C PRO A 36 -2.56 -33.48 10.97
N ALA A 37 -2.12 -34.37 11.86
CA ALA A 37 -3.03 -35.22 12.62
C ALA A 37 -3.95 -34.37 13.53
N THR A 38 -5.24 -34.70 13.56
CA THR A 38 -6.22 -34.02 14.44
C THR A 38 -6.18 -34.59 15.86
N GLY A 39 -6.58 -33.77 16.84
CA GLY A 39 -6.72 -34.21 18.25
C GLY A 39 -5.41 -34.37 19.01
N VAL A 40 -4.32 -33.79 18.51
CA VAL A 40 -3.02 -33.80 19.18
C VAL A 40 -3.03 -32.88 20.41
N VAL A 41 -2.31 -33.25 21.46
CA VAL A 41 -1.94 -32.33 22.53
C VAL A 41 -0.69 -31.59 22.10
N MET A 42 -0.82 -30.30 21.87
CA MET A 42 0.26 -29.51 21.27
C MET A 42 1.26 -29.06 22.34
N HIS A 43 2.55 -29.27 22.07
CA HIS A 43 3.62 -28.77 22.95
C HIS A 43 3.61 -27.23 23.00
N PRO A 44 3.63 -26.60 24.20
CA PRO A 44 3.48 -25.14 24.33
C PRO A 44 4.46 -24.31 23.51
N GLU A 45 5.76 -24.68 23.48
CA GLU A 45 6.76 -23.92 22.74
C GLU A 45 6.60 -24.05 21.21
N TYR A 46 6.11 -25.22 20.74
CA TYR A 46 5.72 -25.35 19.34
C TYR A 46 4.51 -24.47 19.00
N ALA A 47 3.49 -24.48 19.85
CA ALA A 47 2.32 -23.62 19.72
C ALA A 47 2.70 -22.14 19.66
N LYS A 48 3.59 -21.68 20.54
CA LYS A 48 4.14 -20.32 20.54
C LYS A 48 4.81 -19.95 19.23
N ALA A 49 5.67 -20.84 18.69
CA ALA A 49 6.37 -20.58 17.43
C ALA A 49 5.39 -20.40 16.26
N ILE A 50 4.39 -21.29 16.15
CA ILE A 50 3.36 -21.19 15.11
C ILE A 50 2.45 -19.97 15.34
N ALA A 51 2.09 -19.65 16.60
CA ALA A 51 1.27 -18.49 16.93
C ALA A 51 1.97 -17.16 16.59
N ARG A 52 3.28 -17.03 16.82
CA ARG A 52 4.07 -15.86 16.43
C ARG A 52 4.05 -15.68 14.90
N MET A 53 4.22 -16.77 14.15
CA MET A 53 4.14 -16.74 12.70
C MET A 53 2.74 -16.41 12.21
N ALA A 54 1.69 -17.00 12.82
CA ALA A 54 0.29 -16.70 12.52
C ALA A 54 -0.03 -15.21 12.76
N TYR A 55 0.49 -14.66 13.86
CA TYR A 55 0.29 -13.25 14.20
C TYR A 55 0.94 -12.33 13.18
N LEU A 56 2.22 -12.59 12.83
CA LEU A 56 2.93 -11.84 11.78
C LEU A 56 2.19 -11.90 10.44
N TRP A 57 1.86 -13.12 9.99
CA TRP A 57 1.22 -13.37 8.71
C TRP A 57 -0.18 -12.76 8.64
N GLY A 58 -0.98 -12.93 9.69
CA GLY A 58 -2.40 -12.55 9.71
C GLY A 58 -2.67 -11.10 10.11
N TRP A 59 -1.70 -10.39 10.68
CA TRP A 59 -1.89 -9.03 11.20
C TRP A 59 -2.47 -8.06 10.16
N PRO A 60 -1.96 -7.98 8.91
CA PRO A 60 -2.53 -7.10 7.89
C PRO A 60 -3.98 -7.47 7.53
N MET A 61 -4.29 -8.76 7.51
CA MET A 61 -5.60 -9.27 7.09
C MET A 61 -6.66 -9.05 8.17
N VAL A 62 -6.29 -9.19 9.46
CA VAL A 62 -7.15 -8.82 10.59
C VAL A 62 -7.36 -7.30 10.65
N ASN A 63 -6.32 -6.51 10.36
CA ASN A 63 -6.42 -5.05 10.24
C ASN A 63 -7.44 -4.67 9.15
N MET A 64 -7.31 -5.26 7.96
CA MET A 64 -8.23 -5.06 6.83
C MET A 64 -9.67 -5.42 7.19
N LEU A 65 -9.88 -6.57 7.86
CA LEU A 65 -11.19 -7.03 8.32
C LEU A 65 -11.83 -6.02 9.28
N ASN A 66 -11.07 -5.54 10.28
CA ASN A 66 -11.59 -4.61 11.28
C ASN A 66 -11.88 -3.22 10.73
N ARG A 67 -11.09 -2.75 9.75
CA ARG A 67 -11.39 -1.53 9.01
C ARG A 67 -12.70 -1.68 8.23
N ASN A 68 -12.86 -2.77 7.47
CA ASN A 68 -14.10 -3.08 6.77
C ASN A 68 -15.29 -3.04 7.73
N ASP A 69 -15.24 -3.81 8.83
CA ASP A 69 -16.33 -3.95 9.79
C ASP A 69 -16.68 -2.62 10.52
N THR A 70 -15.78 -1.64 10.49
CA THR A 70 -16.03 -0.32 11.08
C THR A 70 -16.55 0.66 10.05
N ILE A 71 -15.88 0.77 8.90
CA ILE A 71 -16.12 1.78 7.87
C ILE A 71 -17.45 1.53 7.15
N THR A 72 -17.79 0.24 6.89
CA THR A 72 -19.03 -0.12 6.19
C THR A 72 -20.30 -0.06 7.04
N LYS A 73 -20.19 0.29 8.33
CA LYS A 73 -21.35 0.62 9.17
C LYS A 73 -21.98 1.99 8.88
N ALA A 74 -21.30 2.80 8.08
CA ALA A 74 -21.84 4.08 7.64
C ALA A 74 -23.18 3.84 6.91
N PRO A 75 -24.23 4.62 7.23
CA PRO A 75 -25.55 4.45 6.61
C PRO A 75 -25.61 4.98 5.16
N HIS A 76 -24.68 5.83 4.80
CA HIS A 76 -24.51 6.47 3.48
C HIS A 76 -23.06 6.92 3.34
N PRO A 77 -22.57 7.27 2.13
CA PRO A 77 -21.28 7.92 1.97
C PRO A 77 -21.20 9.20 2.80
N GLY A 78 -20.08 9.39 3.50
CA GLY A 78 -19.88 10.53 4.41
C GLY A 78 -18.47 10.59 4.99
N LEU A 79 -18.26 11.46 5.95
CA LEU A 79 -17.01 11.64 6.66
C LEU A 79 -17.17 11.25 8.14
N LEU A 80 -16.54 10.16 8.57
CA LEU A 80 -16.53 9.76 9.98
C LEU A 80 -15.75 10.79 10.81
N GLY A 81 -16.45 11.47 11.71
CA GLY A 81 -15.90 12.56 12.51
C GLY A 81 -15.46 13.77 11.68
N GLY A 82 -16.02 13.95 10.47
CA GLY A 82 -15.63 15.02 9.55
C GLY A 82 -14.27 14.82 8.87
N ILE A 83 -13.67 13.59 8.94
CA ILE A 83 -12.27 13.37 8.57
C ILE A 83 -12.10 12.18 7.62
N LEU A 84 -12.55 10.98 8.05
CA LEU A 84 -12.31 9.75 7.31
C LEU A 84 -13.44 9.48 6.34
N PRO A 85 -13.18 9.35 5.03
CA PRO A 85 -14.19 8.89 4.07
C PRO A 85 -14.71 7.50 4.47
N VAL A 86 -16.01 7.36 4.58
CA VAL A 86 -16.71 6.13 4.89
C VAL A 86 -17.93 5.98 3.99
N ALA A 87 -18.33 4.74 3.74
CA ALA A 87 -19.51 4.44 2.95
C ALA A 87 -20.09 3.07 3.33
N PRO A 88 -21.37 2.79 3.05
CA PRO A 88 -21.90 1.45 3.09
C PRO A 88 -21.08 0.53 2.18
N ARG A 89 -21.15 -0.77 2.49
CA ARG A 89 -20.52 -1.80 1.66
C ARG A 89 -20.92 -1.68 0.19
N GLY A 90 -19.95 -1.80 -0.71
CA GLY A 90 -20.18 -1.66 -2.15
C GLY A 90 -20.17 -0.23 -2.68
N GLN A 91 -19.94 0.76 -1.82
CA GLN A 91 -19.84 2.17 -2.18
C GLN A 91 -18.51 2.78 -1.73
N LEU A 92 -18.24 3.99 -2.21
CA LEU A 92 -17.05 4.78 -1.88
C LEU A 92 -17.46 6.05 -1.14
N GLY A 93 -16.65 6.48 -0.16
CA GLY A 93 -16.61 7.86 0.34
C GLY A 93 -15.40 8.59 -0.26
N MET A 94 -15.49 9.92 -0.43
CA MET A 94 -14.43 10.72 -1.04
C MET A 94 -14.19 11.99 -0.24
N LEU A 95 -12.93 12.40 -0.10
CA LEU A 95 -12.56 13.76 0.31
C LEU A 95 -12.74 14.72 -0.87
N HIS A 96 -12.81 16.00 -0.58
CA HIS A 96 -12.83 17.08 -1.58
C HIS A 96 -11.57 17.97 -1.52
N ASP A 97 -10.73 17.78 -0.49
CA ASP A 97 -9.49 18.49 -0.26
C ASP A 97 -8.44 17.56 0.37
N TYR A 98 -7.29 18.10 0.72
CA TYR A 98 -6.20 17.37 1.37
C TYR A 98 -6.57 16.87 2.77
N ILE A 99 -5.93 15.80 3.18
CA ILE A 99 -5.92 15.32 4.56
C ILE A 99 -5.36 16.39 5.49
N THR A 100 -5.97 16.53 6.66
CA THR A 100 -5.56 17.45 7.73
C THR A 100 -4.88 16.72 8.90
N PRO A 101 -4.22 17.39 9.84
CA PRO A 101 -3.65 16.77 11.04
C PRO A 101 -4.66 16.09 11.97
N ALA A 102 -5.94 16.30 11.78
CA ALA A 102 -7.00 15.58 12.50
C ALA A 102 -7.08 14.10 12.08
N GLU A 103 -6.49 13.74 10.91
CA GLU A 103 -6.44 12.37 10.44
C GLU A 103 -5.47 11.53 11.29
N THR A 104 -6.01 10.52 11.98
CA THR A 104 -5.26 9.56 12.80
C THR A 104 -5.71 8.11 12.57
N PHE A 105 -6.49 7.85 11.53
CA PHE A 105 -6.96 6.51 11.18
C PHE A 105 -5.90 5.68 10.45
N VAL A 106 -4.92 6.36 9.84
CA VAL A 106 -3.77 5.74 9.16
C VAL A 106 -2.52 6.58 9.40
N THR A 107 -1.37 5.92 9.56
CA THR A 107 -0.07 6.58 9.63
C THR A 107 0.38 7.08 8.25
N CYS A 108 1.35 7.99 8.23
CA CYS A 108 1.90 8.61 7.02
C CYS A 108 0.83 9.26 6.13
N PRO A 109 -0.10 10.07 6.71
CA PRO A 109 -1.08 10.80 5.91
C PRO A 109 -0.37 11.64 4.84
N ASN A 110 -1.06 11.89 3.73
CA ASN A 110 -0.45 12.53 2.56
C ASN A 110 -1.20 13.82 2.19
N GLN A 111 -0.46 14.89 1.93
CA GLN A 111 -0.99 16.19 1.54
C GLN A 111 -0.68 16.52 0.06
N ASP A 112 -0.64 15.52 -0.82
CA ASP A 112 -0.33 15.73 -2.25
C ASP A 112 -1.48 15.32 -3.16
N VAL A 113 -2.37 14.47 -2.67
CA VAL A 113 -3.51 13.93 -3.43
C VAL A 113 -4.79 14.02 -2.61
N VAL A 114 -5.93 14.04 -3.31
CA VAL A 114 -7.25 13.87 -2.73
C VAL A 114 -7.60 12.40 -2.72
N TYR A 115 -8.14 11.91 -1.59
CA TYR A 115 -8.38 10.49 -1.34
C TYR A 115 -9.85 10.12 -1.35
N GLY A 116 -10.13 8.92 -1.87
CA GLY A 116 -11.34 8.16 -1.58
C GLY A 116 -11.04 6.90 -0.79
N LEU A 117 -12.06 6.30 -0.19
CA LEU A 117 -11.98 5.01 0.51
C LEU A 117 -13.30 4.26 0.39
N GLY A 118 -13.24 3.01 -0.03
CA GLY A 118 -14.39 2.11 -0.07
C GLY A 118 -13.98 0.68 0.25
N PHE A 119 -14.90 -0.09 0.85
CA PHE A 119 -14.73 -1.52 1.13
C PHE A 119 -15.85 -2.31 0.47
N PHE A 120 -15.49 -3.48 -0.08
CA PHE A 120 -16.38 -4.28 -0.91
C PHE A 120 -16.34 -5.75 -0.48
N SER A 121 -17.50 -6.40 -0.45
CA SER A 121 -17.64 -7.86 -0.30
C SER A 121 -18.11 -8.40 -1.66
N LEU A 122 -17.16 -8.83 -2.46
CA LEU A 122 -17.36 -9.20 -3.87
C LEU A 122 -17.98 -10.60 -4.04
N ASP A 123 -18.20 -11.33 -2.97
CA ASP A 123 -19.03 -12.52 -2.89
C ASP A 123 -20.54 -12.19 -2.79
N GLU A 124 -20.87 -11.00 -2.25
CA GLU A 124 -22.25 -10.52 -2.18
C GLU A 124 -22.68 -9.84 -3.49
N GLU A 125 -21.86 -8.90 -4.01
CA GLU A 125 -22.17 -8.19 -5.24
C GLU A 125 -20.94 -7.62 -5.93
N PRO A 126 -20.82 -7.73 -7.28
CA PRO A 126 -19.83 -7.01 -8.07
C PRO A 126 -20.03 -5.49 -8.00
N VAL A 127 -18.95 -4.75 -8.22
CA VAL A 127 -18.92 -3.29 -8.07
C VAL A 127 -18.47 -2.61 -9.36
N ILE A 128 -19.23 -1.63 -9.81
CA ILE A 128 -18.79 -0.72 -10.89
C ILE A 128 -17.85 0.32 -10.31
N VAL A 129 -16.73 0.49 -10.98
CA VAL A 129 -15.71 1.50 -10.72
C VAL A 129 -15.79 2.54 -11.82
N GLN A 130 -16.26 3.73 -11.49
CA GLN A 130 -16.44 4.82 -12.43
C GLN A 130 -15.21 5.74 -12.40
N VAL A 131 -14.62 5.98 -13.55
CA VAL A 131 -13.41 6.78 -13.77
C VAL A 131 -13.72 7.97 -14.67
N PRO A 132 -13.68 9.21 -14.18
CA PRO A 132 -13.83 10.40 -15.01
C PRO A 132 -12.59 10.65 -15.87
N ASP A 133 -12.71 11.56 -16.85
CA ASP A 133 -11.56 12.05 -17.60
C ASP A 133 -10.77 13.07 -16.78
N PHE A 134 -9.60 12.65 -16.27
CA PHE A 134 -8.68 13.50 -15.53
C PHE A 134 -7.69 14.28 -16.43
N GLY A 135 -7.73 14.10 -17.75
CA GLY A 135 -6.77 14.70 -18.68
C GLY A 135 -5.32 14.29 -18.37
N ASP A 136 -4.44 15.28 -18.21
CA ASP A 136 -3.03 15.05 -17.90
C ASP A 136 -2.72 14.92 -16.41
N ARG A 137 -3.70 15.11 -15.55
CA ARG A 137 -3.54 14.97 -14.09
C ARG A 137 -3.13 13.54 -13.74
N PHE A 138 -2.21 13.38 -12.77
CA PHE A 138 -1.89 12.08 -12.20
C PHE A 138 -3.07 11.59 -11.34
N TRP A 139 -3.42 10.33 -11.53
CA TRP A 139 -4.40 9.62 -10.73
C TRP A 139 -4.13 8.12 -10.76
N VAL A 140 -4.50 7.45 -9.68
CA VAL A 140 -4.57 5.99 -9.57
C VAL A 140 -5.74 5.59 -8.69
N TYR A 141 -6.36 4.46 -8.99
CA TYR A 141 -7.31 3.80 -8.11
C TYR A 141 -6.67 2.50 -7.63
N SER A 142 -5.96 2.58 -6.51
CA SER A 142 -5.32 1.42 -5.93
C SER A 142 -6.37 0.55 -5.27
N ILE A 143 -6.62 -0.63 -5.83
CA ILE A 143 -7.59 -1.61 -5.34
C ILE A 143 -6.78 -2.76 -4.73
N TYR A 144 -7.06 -3.09 -3.46
CA TYR A 144 -6.31 -4.10 -2.71
C TYR A 144 -7.19 -5.29 -2.38
N ASP A 145 -6.60 -6.48 -2.43
CA ASP A 145 -7.18 -7.68 -1.84
C ASP A 145 -7.04 -7.67 -0.30
N GLN A 146 -7.58 -8.68 0.36
CA GLN A 146 -7.51 -8.76 1.82
C GLN A 146 -6.08 -8.97 2.35
N ARG A 147 -5.13 -9.40 1.50
CA ARG A 147 -3.71 -9.51 1.82
C ARG A 147 -2.96 -8.18 1.76
N THR A 148 -3.62 -7.11 1.30
CA THR A 148 -3.02 -5.81 0.95
C THR A 148 -2.14 -5.82 -0.31
N ASP A 149 -2.24 -6.86 -1.13
CA ASP A 149 -1.69 -6.83 -2.48
C ASP A 149 -2.66 -6.10 -3.41
N GLN A 150 -2.12 -5.23 -4.27
CA GLN A 150 -2.92 -4.47 -5.21
C GLN A 150 -3.36 -5.35 -6.38
N VAL A 151 -4.66 -5.34 -6.67
CA VAL A 151 -5.26 -6.02 -7.80
C VAL A 151 -5.64 -5.04 -8.90
N GLY A 152 -5.40 -5.41 -10.15
CA GLY A 152 -5.65 -4.55 -11.29
C GLY A 152 -4.63 -3.41 -11.45
N GLU A 153 -4.69 -2.78 -12.60
CA GLU A 153 -3.85 -1.67 -13.02
C GLU A 153 -4.77 -0.56 -13.53
N LEU A 154 -5.15 0.36 -12.64
CA LEU A 154 -6.12 1.40 -12.94
C LEU A 154 -5.55 2.77 -12.56
N GLY A 155 -5.08 3.51 -13.56
CA GLY A 155 -4.47 4.80 -13.36
C GLY A 155 -3.72 5.36 -14.57
N LYS A 156 -3.28 6.60 -14.45
CA LYS A 156 -2.49 7.31 -15.47
C LYS A 156 -1.20 6.54 -15.86
N PRO A 157 -0.42 5.95 -14.92
CA PRO A 157 0.77 5.18 -15.25
C PRO A 157 0.53 3.97 -16.17
N TYR A 158 -0.68 3.45 -16.20
CA TYR A 158 -1.09 2.29 -16.99
C TYR A 158 -1.80 2.65 -18.29
N GLY A 159 -2.00 3.94 -18.57
CA GLY A 159 -2.74 4.40 -19.74
C GLY A 159 -4.24 4.05 -19.68
N SER A 160 -4.78 3.89 -18.48
CA SER A 160 -6.21 3.58 -18.28
C SER A 160 -7.09 4.69 -18.84
N LYS A 161 -8.18 4.30 -19.52
CA LYS A 161 -9.15 5.24 -20.11
C LYS A 161 -10.20 5.67 -19.08
N PRO A 162 -10.80 6.85 -19.23
CA PRO A 162 -12.06 7.16 -18.54
C PRO A 162 -13.16 6.19 -18.97
N GLY A 163 -14.11 5.93 -18.07
CA GLY A 163 -15.21 4.99 -18.32
C GLY A 163 -15.54 4.14 -17.09
N PHE A 164 -16.05 2.96 -17.35
CA PHE A 164 -16.51 2.03 -16.30
C PHE A 164 -15.67 0.76 -16.30
N TYR A 165 -15.31 0.32 -15.11
CA TYR A 165 -14.64 -0.95 -14.88
C TYR A 165 -15.47 -1.78 -13.92
N LEU A 166 -15.39 -3.12 -14.03
CA LEU A 166 -16.14 -4.03 -13.18
C LEU A 166 -15.18 -4.76 -12.23
N LEU A 167 -15.31 -4.48 -10.93
CA LEU A 167 -14.58 -5.18 -9.87
C LEU A 167 -15.38 -6.41 -9.42
N VAL A 168 -14.77 -7.60 -9.50
CA VAL A 168 -15.41 -8.88 -9.19
C VAL A 168 -14.56 -9.73 -8.24
N GLY A 169 -15.23 -10.59 -7.49
CA GLY A 169 -14.59 -11.55 -6.60
C GLY A 169 -14.08 -12.80 -7.32
N PRO A 170 -13.41 -13.72 -6.58
CA PRO A 170 -12.77 -14.89 -7.15
C PRO A 170 -13.76 -15.85 -7.84
N ASN A 171 -14.97 -15.94 -7.32
CA ASN A 171 -15.99 -16.92 -7.75
C ASN A 171 -16.99 -16.37 -8.78
N TRP A 172 -16.86 -15.11 -9.18
CA TRP A 172 -17.79 -14.48 -10.11
C TRP A 172 -17.74 -15.15 -11.50
N LYS A 173 -18.90 -15.50 -12.04
CA LYS A 173 -19.09 -16.23 -13.31
C LYS A 173 -19.84 -15.44 -14.38
N GLY A 174 -20.23 -14.18 -14.08
CA GLY A 174 -21.02 -13.37 -15.01
C GLY A 174 -20.21 -12.91 -16.23
N GLU A 175 -20.91 -12.27 -17.16
CA GLU A 175 -20.35 -11.69 -18.37
C GLU A 175 -20.05 -10.20 -18.15
N LYS A 176 -19.08 -9.66 -18.92
CA LYS A 176 -18.77 -8.23 -18.92
C LYS A 176 -19.93 -7.45 -19.54
N PRO A 177 -20.57 -6.52 -18.79
CA PRO A 177 -21.62 -5.69 -19.33
C PRO A 177 -21.14 -4.80 -20.49
N GLU A 178 -22.06 -4.48 -21.40
CA GLU A 178 -21.81 -3.48 -22.44
C GLU A 178 -21.49 -2.12 -21.81
N GLY A 179 -20.54 -1.39 -22.39
CA GLY A 179 -20.06 -0.09 -21.86
C GLY A 179 -19.04 -0.21 -20.72
N VAL A 180 -18.69 -1.41 -20.27
CA VAL A 180 -17.60 -1.64 -19.30
C VAL A 180 -16.28 -1.88 -20.05
N GLU A 181 -15.23 -1.11 -19.71
CA GLU A 181 -13.91 -1.19 -20.36
C GLU A 181 -13.22 -2.53 -20.07
N ALA A 182 -13.11 -2.88 -18.78
CA ALA A 182 -12.43 -4.09 -18.34
C ALA A 182 -13.02 -4.67 -17.04
N ILE A 183 -12.73 -5.96 -16.79
CA ILE A 183 -13.00 -6.64 -15.52
C ILE A 183 -11.72 -6.67 -14.69
N ILE A 184 -11.79 -6.23 -13.43
CA ILE A 184 -10.76 -6.35 -12.41
C ILE A 184 -11.19 -7.47 -11.47
N ARG A 185 -10.42 -8.55 -11.39
CA ARG A 185 -10.73 -9.70 -10.55
C ARG A 185 -9.86 -9.74 -9.31
N SER A 186 -10.47 -9.72 -8.14
CA SER A 186 -9.78 -9.92 -6.87
C SER A 186 -9.65 -11.41 -6.52
N PRO A 187 -8.52 -11.85 -5.98
CA PRO A 187 -8.35 -13.20 -5.45
C PRO A 187 -9.04 -13.44 -4.11
N THR A 188 -9.51 -12.37 -3.44
CA THR A 188 -10.29 -12.45 -2.19
C THR A 188 -11.63 -11.74 -2.35
N ALA A 189 -12.63 -12.18 -1.58
CA ALA A 189 -13.94 -11.54 -1.59
C ALA A 189 -13.92 -10.16 -0.96
N LEU A 190 -13.22 -10.01 0.17
CA LEU A 190 -13.01 -8.70 0.79
C LEU A 190 -11.93 -7.94 0.04
N THR A 191 -12.27 -6.74 -0.42
CA THR A 191 -11.37 -5.79 -1.09
C THR A 191 -11.60 -4.38 -0.57
N ASN A 192 -10.63 -3.49 -0.79
CA ASN A 192 -10.87 -2.06 -0.66
C ASN A 192 -10.28 -1.31 -1.86
N ALA A 193 -10.74 -0.08 -2.08
CA ALA A 193 -10.19 0.82 -3.08
C ALA A 193 -9.86 2.17 -2.46
N ILE A 194 -8.73 2.71 -2.89
CA ILE A 194 -8.24 4.02 -2.49
C ILE A 194 -7.88 4.83 -3.74
N PRO A 195 -8.85 5.55 -4.33
CA PRO A 195 -8.55 6.57 -5.32
C PRO A 195 -7.60 7.63 -4.78
N ARG A 196 -6.61 8.02 -5.59
CA ARG A 196 -5.63 9.08 -5.31
C ARG A 196 -5.52 9.98 -6.52
N ILE A 197 -5.91 11.25 -6.37
CA ILE A 197 -5.93 12.23 -7.45
C ILE A 197 -5.05 13.40 -7.06
N PHE A 198 -4.00 13.67 -7.85
CA PHE A 198 -3.09 14.79 -7.62
C PHE A 198 -3.83 16.12 -7.66
N MET A 199 -3.49 17.03 -6.76
CA MET A 199 -3.98 18.38 -6.72
C MET A 199 -2.82 19.35 -6.45
N ASP A 200 -2.74 20.43 -7.21
CA ASP A 200 -1.80 21.52 -6.92
C ASP A 200 -2.27 22.32 -5.69
N ASP A 201 -1.33 22.87 -4.95
CA ASP A 201 -1.62 23.65 -3.72
C ASP A 201 -1.97 25.10 -4.09
N THR A 202 -2.93 25.28 -4.99
CA THR A 202 -3.46 26.59 -5.44
C THR A 202 -4.98 26.64 -5.33
N ALA A 203 -5.55 27.83 -5.17
CA ALA A 203 -7.00 28.00 -5.09
C ALA A 203 -7.68 27.61 -6.41
N GLU A 204 -7.03 27.89 -7.54
CA GLU A 204 -7.51 27.61 -8.88
C GLU A 204 -7.65 26.10 -9.10
N ASP A 205 -6.62 25.32 -8.75
CA ASP A 205 -6.65 23.87 -8.95
C ASP A 205 -7.60 23.16 -7.97
N ARG A 206 -7.69 23.66 -6.72
CA ARG A 206 -8.69 23.19 -5.75
C ARG A 206 -10.11 23.37 -6.27
N ALA A 207 -10.40 24.45 -6.99
CA ALA A 207 -11.70 24.68 -7.61
C ALA A 207 -11.89 23.80 -8.87
N ALA A 208 -10.88 23.72 -9.73
CA ALA A 208 -10.97 23.02 -11.00
C ALA A 208 -11.14 21.50 -10.86
N ILE A 209 -10.57 20.90 -9.80
CA ILE A 209 -10.64 19.45 -9.59
C ILE A 209 -12.01 18.96 -9.13
N GLN A 210 -12.86 19.83 -8.53
CA GLN A 210 -14.11 19.42 -7.87
C GLN A 210 -15.06 18.67 -8.82
N GLU A 211 -15.22 19.15 -10.05
CA GLU A 211 -16.09 18.50 -11.03
C GLU A 211 -15.62 17.06 -11.32
N LYS A 212 -14.30 16.83 -11.38
CA LYS A 212 -13.73 15.51 -11.61
C LYS A 212 -13.85 14.60 -10.38
N LEU A 213 -13.62 15.15 -9.19
CA LEU A 213 -13.85 14.41 -7.94
C LEU A 213 -15.28 13.95 -7.84
N ASN A 214 -16.25 14.82 -8.14
CA ASN A 214 -17.68 14.51 -8.07
C ASN A 214 -18.11 13.38 -9.01
N GLN A 215 -17.35 13.08 -10.05
CA GLN A 215 -17.58 11.96 -10.96
C GLN A 215 -16.86 10.66 -10.54
N ILE A 216 -16.11 10.66 -9.44
CA ILE A 216 -15.55 9.42 -8.88
C ILE A 216 -16.67 8.70 -8.13
N ALA A 217 -17.01 7.48 -8.56
CA ALA A 217 -18.04 6.69 -7.92
C ALA A 217 -17.73 5.19 -7.98
N PHE A 218 -18.07 4.50 -6.89
CA PHE A 218 -18.13 3.04 -6.83
C PHE A 218 -19.53 2.66 -6.35
N TYR A 219 -20.15 1.72 -7.04
CA TYR A 219 -21.53 1.33 -6.74
C TYR A 219 -21.82 -0.08 -7.20
N PRO A 220 -22.84 -0.77 -6.63
CA PRO A 220 -23.22 -2.10 -7.01
C PRO A 220 -23.54 -2.25 -8.50
N LEU A 221 -23.14 -3.38 -9.10
CA LEU A 221 -23.40 -3.67 -10.54
C LEU A 221 -24.87 -3.53 -10.92
N LYS A 222 -25.80 -3.89 -10.05
CA LYS A 222 -27.27 -3.78 -10.30
C LYS A 222 -27.73 -2.34 -10.57
N ASP A 223 -26.96 -1.33 -10.12
CA ASP A 223 -27.27 0.09 -10.30
C ASP A 223 -26.58 0.70 -11.53
N PHE A 224 -25.96 -0.16 -12.38
CA PHE A 224 -25.29 0.25 -13.61
C PHE A 224 -26.27 0.50 -14.72
N ASP A 225 -26.28 1.71 -15.26
CA ASP A 225 -27.13 2.16 -16.35
C ASP A 225 -26.35 2.73 -17.55
N GLY A 226 -25.02 2.59 -17.55
CA GLY A 226 -24.12 3.10 -18.59
C GLY A 226 -23.91 4.62 -18.55
N LYS A 227 -24.40 5.34 -17.53
CA LYS A 227 -24.29 6.79 -17.41
C LYS A 227 -23.37 7.18 -16.27
N MET A 228 -22.57 8.24 -16.50
CA MET A 228 -21.73 8.81 -15.44
C MET A 228 -22.60 9.39 -14.33
N LYS A 229 -22.38 8.90 -13.11
CA LYS A 229 -22.99 9.44 -11.89
C LYS A 229 -22.16 10.61 -11.36
N SER A 230 -22.80 11.53 -10.65
CA SER A 230 -22.13 12.65 -9.99
C SER A 230 -22.61 12.74 -8.53
N ILE A 231 -21.68 12.92 -7.61
CA ILE A 231 -21.91 13.02 -6.17
C ILE A 231 -21.20 14.29 -5.68
N ASP A 232 -21.92 15.13 -4.94
CA ASP A 232 -21.33 16.34 -4.35
C ASP A 232 -20.51 15.99 -3.11
N TRP A 233 -19.24 15.64 -3.31
CA TRP A 233 -18.34 15.24 -2.24
C TRP A 233 -18.01 16.36 -1.25
N LYS A 234 -18.13 17.61 -1.66
CA LYS A 234 -17.89 18.76 -0.79
C LYS A 234 -18.95 18.91 0.30
N ASN A 235 -20.18 18.55 -0.01
CA ASN A 235 -21.32 18.63 0.91
C ASN A 235 -21.73 17.25 1.47
N THR A 236 -20.79 16.31 1.51
CA THR A 236 -21.03 15.00 2.10
C THR A 236 -21.26 15.14 3.61
N PRO A 237 -22.25 14.44 4.19
CA PRO A 237 -22.60 14.60 5.60
C PRO A 237 -21.50 14.04 6.53
N ASP A 238 -21.33 14.70 7.68
CA ASP A 238 -20.52 14.18 8.78
C ASP A 238 -21.26 13.04 9.50
N ILE A 239 -20.53 11.96 9.75
CA ILE A 239 -21.01 10.81 10.51
C ILE A 239 -20.32 10.81 11.87
N PRO A 240 -21.06 10.81 12.99
CA PRO A 240 -20.46 10.83 14.30
C PRO A 240 -19.48 9.65 14.53
N ASN A 241 -18.28 9.94 15.05
CA ASN A 241 -17.34 8.91 15.43
C ASN A 241 -17.60 8.47 16.89
N PRO A 242 -18.13 7.25 17.13
CA PRO A 242 -18.45 6.79 18.50
C PRO A 242 -17.19 6.57 19.35
N ASN A 243 -16.01 6.53 18.73
CA ASN A 243 -14.73 6.34 19.42
C ASN A 243 -13.90 7.62 19.55
N ALA A 244 -14.43 8.78 19.17
CA ALA A 244 -13.71 10.06 19.23
C ALA A 244 -13.14 10.38 20.62
N ALA A 245 -13.91 10.10 21.68
CA ALA A 245 -13.48 10.30 23.07
C ALA A 245 -12.38 9.35 23.55
N LYS A 246 -12.10 8.28 22.81
CA LYS A 246 -11.07 7.27 23.11
C LYS A 246 -9.77 7.51 22.35
N ALA A 247 -9.68 8.58 21.56
CA ALA A 247 -8.49 8.90 20.77
C ALA A 247 -7.30 9.16 21.70
N SER A 248 -6.28 8.32 21.63
CA SER A 248 -5.07 8.37 22.45
C SER A 248 -4.00 9.34 21.92
N GLY A 249 -4.37 10.19 20.95
CA GLY A 249 -3.43 11.10 20.28
C GLY A 249 -2.39 10.38 19.38
N GLY A 250 -2.63 9.13 19.02
CA GLY A 250 -1.86 8.32 18.06
C GLY A 250 -2.77 7.65 17.05
N GLU A 251 -2.21 6.80 16.20
CA GLU A 251 -2.98 6.01 15.22
C GLU A 251 -4.08 5.19 15.88
N THR A 252 -5.23 5.11 15.22
CA THR A 252 -6.33 4.21 15.60
C THR A 252 -5.84 2.75 15.56
N LYS A 253 -6.05 2.04 16.66
CA LYS A 253 -5.70 0.61 16.75
C LYS A 253 -6.76 -0.24 16.05
N TRP A 254 -6.39 -0.83 14.92
CA TRP A 254 -7.25 -1.73 14.14
C TRP A 254 -7.09 -3.20 14.52
N VAL A 255 -5.95 -3.61 15.07
CA VAL A 255 -5.70 -4.94 15.58
C VAL A 255 -5.58 -4.85 17.10
N ILE A 256 -6.43 -5.62 17.80
CA ILE A 256 -6.39 -5.79 19.25
C ILE A 256 -5.74 -7.14 19.51
N PRO A 257 -4.51 -7.20 20.04
CA PRO A 257 -3.76 -8.45 20.17
C PRO A 257 -4.54 -9.54 20.93
N GLU A 258 -5.24 -9.16 21.98
CA GLU A 258 -6.03 -10.07 22.83
C GLU A 258 -7.20 -10.73 22.08
N LYS A 259 -7.65 -10.13 20.97
CA LYS A 259 -8.76 -10.61 20.12
C LYS A 259 -8.31 -11.23 18.82
N PHE A 260 -7.01 -11.22 18.53
CA PHE A 260 -6.48 -11.64 17.25
C PHE A 260 -6.89 -13.07 16.90
N PHE A 261 -6.65 -14.02 17.80
CA PHE A 261 -6.94 -15.43 17.57
C PHE A 261 -8.43 -15.79 17.58
N ASP A 262 -9.30 -14.92 18.08
CA ASP A 262 -10.76 -15.06 17.90
C ASP A 262 -11.20 -14.69 16.48
N GLN A 263 -10.46 -13.81 15.78
CA GLN A 263 -10.73 -13.36 14.42
C GLN A 263 -9.97 -14.16 13.35
N PHE A 264 -8.86 -14.76 13.73
CA PHE A 264 -7.93 -15.45 12.84
C PHE A 264 -8.56 -16.60 12.03
N PRO A 265 -9.44 -17.47 12.59
CA PRO A 265 -10.13 -18.50 11.81
C PRO A 265 -10.94 -17.93 10.65
N LYS A 266 -11.65 -16.81 10.86
CA LYS A 266 -12.40 -16.12 9.79
C LYS A 266 -11.47 -15.64 8.67
N VAL A 267 -10.27 -15.13 9.00
CA VAL A 267 -9.27 -14.75 7.99
C VAL A 267 -8.82 -15.97 7.18
N LEU A 268 -8.57 -17.11 7.81
CA LEU A 268 -8.18 -18.34 7.12
C LEU A 268 -9.26 -18.90 6.17
N GLU A 269 -10.53 -18.59 6.44
CA GLU A 269 -11.65 -18.94 5.57
C GLU A 269 -11.79 -17.97 4.38
N MET A 270 -11.63 -16.66 4.64
CA MET A 270 -11.85 -15.61 3.64
C MET A 270 -10.69 -15.46 2.67
N VAL A 271 -9.48 -15.82 3.07
CA VAL A 271 -8.24 -15.62 2.31
C VAL A 271 -7.71 -16.99 1.90
N PRO A 272 -7.88 -17.44 0.65
CA PRO A 272 -7.36 -18.73 0.21
C PRO A 272 -5.82 -18.71 0.17
N PRO A 273 -5.13 -19.85 0.41
CA PRO A 273 -3.68 -19.90 0.36
C PRO A 273 -3.15 -19.54 -1.03
N LEU A 274 -2.04 -18.82 -1.07
CA LEU A 274 -1.24 -18.68 -2.30
C LEU A 274 -0.53 -20.02 -2.58
N PRO A 275 -0.14 -20.29 -3.85
CA PRO A 275 0.65 -21.46 -4.17
C PRO A 275 1.90 -21.57 -3.27
N GLY A 276 2.03 -22.67 -2.54
CA GLY A 276 3.11 -22.91 -1.57
C GLY A 276 2.78 -22.55 -0.12
N GLU A 277 1.64 -21.90 0.16
CA GLU A 277 1.18 -21.60 1.54
C GLU A 277 0.36 -22.73 2.17
N GLU A 278 0.04 -23.79 1.45
CA GLU A 278 -0.87 -24.85 1.91
C GLU A 278 -0.37 -25.50 3.22
N ALA A 279 0.93 -25.74 3.32
CA ALA A 279 1.56 -26.31 4.52
C ALA A 279 1.45 -25.35 5.72
N LEU A 280 1.63 -24.03 5.49
CA LEU A 280 1.50 -23.01 6.51
C LEU A 280 0.06 -22.95 7.05
N TYR A 281 -0.93 -22.96 6.14
CA TYR A 281 -2.34 -23.03 6.51
C TYR A 281 -2.68 -24.30 7.32
N GLY A 282 -2.09 -25.44 6.95
CA GLY A 282 -2.22 -26.69 7.72
C GLY A 282 -1.77 -26.51 9.17
N GLN A 283 -0.63 -25.84 9.40
CA GLN A 283 -0.13 -25.56 10.75
C GLN A 283 -1.02 -24.58 11.51
N PHE A 284 -1.52 -23.54 10.86
CA PHE A 284 -2.42 -22.57 11.47
C PHE A 284 -3.75 -23.20 11.90
N ARG A 285 -4.33 -24.05 11.03
CA ARG A 285 -5.57 -24.77 11.36
C ARG A 285 -5.37 -25.75 12.51
N LEU A 286 -4.27 -26.53 12.48
CA LEU A 286 -3.93 -27.42 13.59
C LEU A 286 -3.82 -26.67 14.92
N LEU A 287 -3.17 -25.50 14.94
CA LEU A 287 -3.04 -24.65 16.12
C LEU A 287 -4.42 -24.22 16.64
N MET A 288 -5.30 -23.76 15.75
CA MET A 288 -6.64 -23.28 16.11
C MET A 288 -7.53 -24.42 16.59
N ASP A 289 -7.46 -25.60 15.96
CA ASP A 289 -8.20 -26.80 16.35
C ASP A 289 -7.77 -27.33 17.74
N ALA A 290 -6.48 -27.26 18.04
CA ALA A 290 -5.95 -27.61 19.35
C ALA A 290 -6.41 -26.60 20.43
N ALA A 291 -6.30 -25.30 20.14
CA ALA A 291 -6.69 -24.24 21.07
C ALA A 291 -8.22 -24.21 21.35
N ALA A 292 -9.04 -24.65 20.39
CA ALA A 292 -10.48 -24.76 20.59
C ALA A 292 -10.87 -25.80 21.68
N LYS A 293 -9.99 -26.77 21.97
CA LYS A 293 -10.20 -27.86 22.92
C LYS A 293 -9.40 -27.70 24.20
N ASP A 294 -8.47 -26.78 24.24
CA ASP A 294 -7.55 -26.58 25.38
C ASP A 294 -7.57 -25.10 25.82
N PRO A 295 -8.24 -24.76 26.94
CA PRO A 295 -8.30 -23.41 27.49
C PRO A 295 -6.93 -22.81 27.83
N GLU A 296 -5.96 -23.64 28.30
CA GLU A 296 -4.63 -23.14 28.63
C GLU A 296 -3.84 -22.81 27.38
N LEU A 297 -4.00 -23.61 26.33
CA LEU A 297 -3.44 -23.27 25.01
C LEU A 297 -4.07 -21.99 24.46
N LYS A 298 -5.39 -21.79 24.59
CA LYS A 298 -6.05 -20.54 24.19
C LYS A 298 -5.47 -19.33 24.93
N LYS A 299 -5.22 -19.42 26.22
CA LYS A 299 -4.56 -18.35 27.00
C LYS A 299 -3.13 -18.08 26.48
N LEU A 300 -2.38 -19.16 26.20
CA LEU A 300 -1.03 -19.05 25.63
C LEU A 300 -1.04 -18.30 24.30
N LEU A 301 -2.03 -18.56 23.42
CA LEU A 301 -2.16 -17.83 22.13
C LEU A 301 -2.40 -16.33 22.35
N VAL A 302 -3.30 -15.96 23.27
CA VAL A 302 -3.57 -14.56 23.62
C VAL A 302 -2.30 -13.88 24.14
N GLN A 303 -1.59 -14.50 25.07
CA GLN A 303 -0.33 -13.99 25.60
C GLN A 303 0.70 -13.84 24.47
N THR A 304 0.83 -14.84 23.60
CA THR A 304 1.76 -14.80 22.46
C THR A 304 1.43 -13.69 21.47
N ALA A 305 0.15 -13.39 21.24
CA ALA A 305 -0.26 -12.26 20.41
C ALA A 305 0.18 -10.92 21.01
N VAL A 306 -0.03 -10.72 22.32
CA VAL A 306 0.39 -9.50 23.03
C VAL A 306 1.91 -9.33 23.02
N GLU A 307 2.67 -10.41 23.23
CA GLU A 307 4.13 -10.41 23.12
C GLU A 307 4.57 -10.10 21.69
N SER A 308 3.94 -10.71 20.67
CA SER A 308 4.27 -10.51 19.26
C SER A 308 3.97 -9.08 18.80
N GLU A 309 2.89 -8.46 19.26
CA GLU A 309 2.61 -7.04 18.97
C GLU A 309 3.76 -6.15 19.47
N LYS A 310 4.26 -6.41 20.68
CA LYS A 310 5.35 -5.64 21.27
C LYS A 310 6.70 -5.90 20.59
N GLU A 311 7.01 -7.17 20.33
CA GLU A 311 8.36 -7.60 19.95
C GLU A 311 8.58 -7.67 18.43
N ILE A 312 7.52 -7.88 17.65
CA ILE A 312 7.61 -8.02 16.18
C ILE A 312 6.96 -6.82 15.49
N ILE A 313 5.68 -6.52 15.82
CA ILE A 313 4.91 -5.54 15.04
C ILE A 313 5.35 -4.11 15.36
N LYS A 314 5.48 -3.77 16.65
CA LYS A 314 5.87 -2.41 17.06
C LYS A 314 7.21 -1.96 16.44
N PRO A 315 8.28 -2.78 16.36
CA PRO A 315 9.54 -2.40 15.72
C PRO A 315 9.44 -2.07 14.23
N PHE A 316 8.46 -2.59 13.51
CA PHE A 316 8.22 -2.21 12.10
C PHE A 316 7.85 -0.73 11.92
N PHE A 317 7.52 -0.03 12.97
CA PHE A 317 7.25 1.40 12.93
C PHE A 317 8.52 2.23 12.70
N GLU A 318 9.69 1.68 13.02
CA GLU A 318 10.98 2.34 12.75
C GLU A 318 11.40 2.08 11.29
N TRP A 319 11.71 3.14 10.54
CA TRP A 319 12.03 3.02 9.11
C TRP A 319 13.25 2.16 8.79
N LYS A 320 14.18 1.99 9.74
CA LYS A 320 15.32 1.06 9.57
C LYS A 320 14.90 -0.39 9.40
N HIS A 321 13.69 -0.75 9.81
CA HIS A 321 13.10 -2.09 9.68
C HIS A 321 12.16 -2.22 8.49
N ASN A 322 12.02 -1.17 7.67
CA ASN A 322 11.18 -1.14 6.48
C ASN A 322 12.01 -0.97 5.22
N GLY A 323 11.72 -1.75 4.19
CA GLY A 323 12.37 -1.64 2.89
C GLY A 323 13.86 -2.01 2.91
N ARG A 324 14.65 -1.33 2.09
CA ARG A 324 16.09 -1.53 1.95
C ARG A 324 16.85 -0.20 1.90
N PRO A 325 18.16 -0.17 2.25
CA PRO A 325 18.96 1.04 2.15
C PRO A 325 18.94 1.69 0.77
N ALA A 326 18.80 3.02 0.73
CA ALA A 326 18.78 3.84 -0.49
C ALA A 326 19.90 4.88 -0.56
N GLY A 327 20.92 4.76 0.30
CA GLY A 327 22.00 5.74 0.42
C GLY A 327 21.66 6.92 1.33
N ASN A 328 22.68 7.64 1.80
CA ASN A 328 22.57 8.87 2.58
C ASN A 328 21.69 8.80 3.85
N GLY A 329 21.55 7.61 4.45
CA GLY A 329 20.71 7.38 5.63
C GLY A 329 19.22 7.13 5.33
N TRP A 330 18.84 7.06 4.05
CA TRP A 330 17.49 6.73 3.63
C TRP A 330 17.30 5.23 3.39
N ASN A 331 16.08 4.77 3.64
CA ASN A 331 15.56 3.50 3.14
C ASN A 331 14.54 3.75 2.02
N ARG A 332 14.34 2.75 1.17
CA ARG A 332 13.31 2.78 0.12
C ARG A 332 12.40 1.54 0.22
N SER A 333 11.15 1.71 -0.19
CA SER A 333 10.24 0.56 -0.35
C SER A 333 10.76 -0.42 -1.41
N THR A 334 10.32 -1.66 -1.32
CA THR A 334 10.74 -2.75 -2.21
C THR A 334 9.59 -3.19 -3.13
N ASN A 335 8.78 -4.11 -2.68
CA ASN A 335 7.69 -4.76 -3.42
C ASN A 335 6.31 -4.37 -2.89
N ASN A 336 6.14 -3.12 -2.46
CA ASN A 336 4.91 -2.63 -1.85
C ASN A 336 3.68 -2.94 -2.71
N ALA A 337 2.63 -3.43 -2.07
CA ALA A 337 1.40 -3.89 -2.71
C ALA A 337 1.57 -5.00 -3.77
N GLN A 338 2.72 -5.70 -3.74
CA GLN A 338 3.07 -6.87 -4.57
C GLN A 338 3.87 -7.87 -3.72
N PHE A 339 3.42 -8.13 -2.50
CA PHE A 339 4.21 -8.86 -1.50
C PHE A 339 4.25 -10.37 -1.75
N GLY A 340 3.16 -10.96 -2.27
CA GLY A 340 3.09 -12.41 -2.46
C GLY A 340 3.33 -13.17 -1.15
N ILE A 341 4.45 -13.90 -1.05
CA ILE A 341 4.87 -14.62 0.17
C ILE A 341 5.88 -13.85 1.03
N ASP A 342 6.15 -12.59 0.72
CA ASP A 342 7.02 -11.73 1.53
C ASP A 342 6.25 -11.16 2.74
N TYR A 343 6.05 -11.99 3.74
CA TYR A 343 5.28 -11.65 4.94
C TYR A 343 5.95 -10.55 5.78
N PHE A 344 7.28 -10.47 5.73
CA PHE A 344 8.04 -9.46 6.44
C PHE A 344 7.72 -8.05 5.90
N ASN A 345 7.92 -7.80 4.60
CA ASN A 345 7.63 -6.50 4.01
C ASN A 345 6.13 -6.19 4.00
N ARG A 346 5.25 -7.18 3.77
CA ARG A 346 3.80 -6.98 3.88
C ARG A 346 3.42 -6.43 5.25
N THR A 347 3.84 -7.09 6.32
CA THR A 347 3.46 -6.70 7.67
C THR A 347 4.16 -5.43 8.11
N GLY A 348 5.43 -5.24 7.74
CA GLY A 348 6.17 -4.01 7.95
C GLY A 348 5.46 -2.81 7.32
N THR A 349 5.09 -2.91 6.04
CA THR A 349 4.34 -1.87 5.34
C THR A 349 2.95 -1.66 5.94
N ALA A 350 2.23 -2.74 6.26
CA ALA A 350 0.90 -2.64 6.86
C ALA A 350 0.93 -1.94 8.22
N LYS A 351 2.00 -2.12 9.01
CA LYS A 351 2.18 -1.43 10.29
C LYS A 351 2.56 0.02 10.11
N SER A 352 3.43 0.35 9.16
CA SER A 352 3.98 1.70 9.00
C SER A 352 3.12 2.62 8.13
N ASN A 353 2.27 2.08 7.22
CA ASN A 353 1.45 2.85 6.30
C ASN A 353 0.14 2.16 5.86
N MET A 354 0.01 0.86 5.97
CA MET A 354 -1.12 -0.01 5.58
C MET A 354 -1.31 -0.18 4.07
N PHE A 355 -1.64 0.87 3.31
CA PHE A 355 -2.05 0.79 1.90
C PHE A 355 -1.09 1.56 1.00
N ASP A 356 0.05 0.99 0.75
CA ASP A 356 1.05 1.56 -0.15
C ASP A 356 0.70 1.31 -1.62
N ASN A 357 1.21 2.16 -2.50
CA ASN A 357 1.14 1.96 -3.94
C ASN A 357 2.20 0.95 -4.40
N ARG A 358 1.95 0.31 -5.54
CA ARG A 358 3.00 -0.37 -6.30
C ARG A 358 4.15 0.58 -6.63
N PRO A 359 5.41 0.11 -6.71
CA PRO A 359 6.57 0.96 -7.07
C PRO A 359 6.41 1.72 -8.38
N THR A 360 5.69 1.15 -9.36
CA THR A 360 5.36 1.80 -10.63
C THR A 360 4.43 3.00 -10.50
N GLU A 361 3.59 3.01 -9.46
CA GLU A 361 2.71 4.14 -9.14
C GLU A 361 3.41 5.15 -8.24
N THR A 362 4.05 4.67 -7.16
CA THR A 362 4.77 5.54 -6.22
C THR A 362 5.91 4.78 -5.56
N GLN A 363 7.12 5.30 -5.70
CA GLN A 363 8.27 4.83 -4.94
C GLN A 363 8.45 5.72 -3.73
N TYR A 364 8.66 5.08 -2.57
CA TYR A 364 8.83 5.75 -1.29
C TYR A 364 10.26 5.68 -0.81
N PHE A 365 10.74 6.79 -0.22
CA PHE A 365 12.00 6.87 0.50
C PHE A 365 11.74 7.50 1.86
N TYR A 366 12.27 6.93 2.92
CA TYR A 366 11.94 7.36 4.28
C TYR A 366 13.14 7.20 5.23
N THR A 367 13.15 8.02 6.28
CA THR A 367 14.20 7.96 7.31
C THR A 367 13.78 8.63 8.61
N ASP A 368 14.28 8.08 9.72
CA ASP A 368 14.26 8.65 11.07
C ASP A 368 15.63 9.21 11.47
N PHE A 369 16.65 9.14 10.59
CA PHE A 369 18.04 9.41 10.91
C PHE A 369 18.67 10.34 9.87
N ASP A 370 19.68 11.09 10.31
CA ASP A 370 20.58 11.80 9.42
C ASP A 370 21.64 10.83 8.84
N LYS A 371 22.52 11.36 7.98
CA LYS A 371 23.60 10.57 7.35
C LYS A 371 24.59 9.94 8.32
N THR A 372 24.67 10.42 9.56
CA THR A 372 25.57 9.91 10.60
C THR A 372 24.93 8.78 11.42
N GLY A 373 23.65 8.52 11.22
CA GLY A 373 22.83 7.61 12.00
C GLY A 373 22.29 8.24 13.29
N ALA A 374 22.40 9.57 13.44
CA ALA A 374 21.78 10.28 14.55
C ALA A 374 20.29 10.48 14.30
N PRO A 375 19.39 10.21 15.30
CA PRO A 375 17.96 10.41 15.15
C PRO A 375 17.62 11.86 14.79
N LEU A 376 16.67 12.03 13.87
CA LEU A 376 16.14 13.35 13.52
C LEU A 376 15.27 13.86 14.68
N ASN A 377 15.46 15.12 15.02
CA ASN A 377 14.66 15.79 16.04
C ASN A 377 14.29 17.20 15.56
N GLY A 378 13.01 17.49 15.51
CA GLY A 378 12.50 18.76 15.00
C GLY A 378 12.80 20.00 15.87
N ALA A 379 13.43 19.82 17.03
CA ALA A 379 14.01 20.93 17.79
C ALA A 379 15.27 21.52 17.11
N HIS A 380 15.86 20.79 16.16
CA HIS A 380 17.00 21.23 15.35
C HIS A 380 16.56 21.69 13.96
N SER A 381 17.45 22.41 13.27
CA SER A 381 17.26 22.81 11.88
C SER A 381 18.08 21.94 10.94
N TYR A 382 17.48 21.55 9.82
CA TYR A 382 18.09 20.72 8.78
C TYR A 382 17.87 21.33 7.41
N GLU A 383 18.72 20.94 6.47
CA GLU A 383 18.59 21.22 5.04
C GLU A 383 18.61 19.92 4.25
N VAL A 384 17.71 19.82 3.27
CA VAL A 384 17.68 18.78 2.23
C VAL A 384 17.81 19.50 0.89
N THR A 385 18.98 19.36 0.25
CA THR A 385 19.27 20.08 -1.00
C THR A 385 19.36 19.12 -2.17
N PHE A 386 18.48 19.29 -3.11
CA PHE A 386 18.52 18.63 -4.43
C PHE A 386 19.43 19.47 -5.35
N ALA A 387 20.51 18.89 -5.88
CA ALA A 387 21.33 19.58 -6.88
C ALA A 387 20.49 19.93 -8.12
N ALA A 388 20.96 20.87 -8.94
CA ALA A 388 20.24 21.30 -10.13
C ALA A 388 19.86 20.11 -11.03
N GLY A 389 18.55 19.90 -11.27
CA GLY A 389 18.03 18.79 -12.05
C GLY A 389 18.12 17.40 -11.41
N GLN A 390 18.43 17.33 -10.09
CA GLN A 390 18.54 16.07 -9.33
C GLN A 390 17.34 15.84 -8.38
N GLU A 391 16.26 16.59 -8.52
CA GLU A 391 15.00 16.23 -7.88
C GLU A 391 14.57 14.82 -8.32
N PRO A 392 13.67 14.14 -7.59
CA PRO A 392 13.21 12.80 -8.00
C PRO A 392 12.77 12.76 -9.46
N PRO A 393 13.41 11.95 -10.33
CA PRO A 393 13.04 11.88 -11.75
C PRO A 393 11.72 11.10 -11.90
N VAL A 394 10.63 11.83 -12.11
CA VAL A 394 9.27 11.29 -12.21
C VAL A 394 8.58 11.72 -13.51
N ASN A 395 7.59 10.96 -13.96
CA ASN A 395 6.64 11.39 -14.97
C ASN A 395 5.42 12.09 -14.34
N GLY A 396 5.12 11.75 -13.08
CA GLY A 396 4.07 12.38 -12.29
C GLY A 396 4.59 13.56 -11.49
N PHE A 397 4.68 13.40 -10.18
CA PHE A 397 5.11 14.44 -9.25
C PHE A 397 5.89 13.83 -8.06
N TRP A 398 6.49 14.68 -7.25
CA TRP A 398 7.19 14.26 -6.04
C TRP A 398 6.90 15.21 -4.88
N SER A 399 7.11 14.71 -3.65
CA SER A 399 7.07 15.53 -2.44
C SER A 399 8.04 15.03 -1.38
N LEU A 400 8.47 15.96 -0.51
CA LEU A 400 9.11 15.68 0.77
C LEU A 400 8.12 16.03 1.88
N THR A 401 7.76 15.03 2.69
CA THR A 401 6.79 15.15 3.79
C THR A 401 7.52 15.03 5.14
N LEU A 402 7.05 15.78 6.14
CA LEU A 402 7.53 15.71 7.51
C LEU A 402 6.44 15.15 8.43
N TYR A 403 6.82 14.17 9.25
CA TYR A 403 5.96 13.59 10.29
C TYR A 403 6.58 13.75 11.69
N ASN A 404 5.73 13.69 12.69
CA ASN A 404 6.13 13.57 14.09
C ASN A 404 6.55 12.13 14.45
N GLU A 405 6.90 11.88 15.70
CA GLU A 405 7.31 10.57 16.23
C GLU A 405 6.26 9.45 16.05
N LYS A 406 4.99 9.82 15.78
CA LYS A 406 3.86 8.89 15.54
C LYS A 406 3.56 8.70 14.06
N HIS A 407 4.43 9.21 13.19
CA HIS A 407 4.24 9.26 11.73
C HIS A 407 2.91 9.92 11.33
N LEU A 408 2.51 10.94 12.09
CA LEU A 408 1.33 11.78 11.82
C LEU A 408 1.74 13.23 11.57
N PHE A 409 0.86 14.02 11.00
CA PHE A 409 1.08 15.46 10.87
C PHE A 409 1.02 16.15 12.23
N SER A 410 1.90 17.13 12.45
CA SER A 410 1.83 18.07 13.56
C SER A 410 1.32 19.41 13.06
N THR A 411 0.30 19.97 13.74
CA THR A 411 -0.27 21.27 13.38
C THR A 411 0.79 22.36 13.36
N ASN A 412 0.77 23.22 12.35
CA ASN A 412 1.61 24.39 12.25
C ASN A 412 0.85 25.56 11.61
N LYS A 413 1.35 26.80 11.78
CA LYS A 413 0.68 28.03 11.32
C LYS A 413 0.50 28.14 9.80
N LEU A 414 1.30 27.40 9.03
CA LEU A 414 1.24 27.41 7.57
C LEU A 414 0.34 26.29 7.00
N ASN A 415 -0.17 25.39 7.85
CA ASN A 415 -0.84 24.14 7.42
C ASN A 415 -0.05 23.38 6.36
N ARG A 416 1.29 23.40 6.48
CA ARG A 416 2.23 22.86 5.51
C ARG A 416 2.94 21.65 6.10
N TYR A 417 2.74 20.50 5.49
CA TYR A 417 3.26 19.20 5.95
C TYR A 417 4.13 18.51 4.91
N SER A 418 4.03 18.96 3.66
CA SER A 418 4.90 18.52 2.56
C SER A 418 5.21 19.67 1.60
N LEU A 419 6.37 19.57 0.93
CA LEU A 419 6.78 20.44 -0.15
C LEU A 419 7.22 19.60 -1.36
N GLY A 420 6.91 20.08 -2.56
CA GLY A 420 7.27 19.39 -3.79
C GLY A 420 6.61 20.02 -5.02
N THR A 421 6.34 19.19 -6.04
CA THR A 421 5.83 19.64 -7.34
C THR A 421 4.54 20.48 -7.26
N LYS A 422 3.68 20.21 -6.27
CA LYS A 422 2.41 20.94 -6.05
C LYS A 422 2.61 22.41 -5.66
N ASN A 423 3.79 22.76 -5.10
CA ASN A 423 4.08 24.12 -4.63
C ASN A 423 4.76 24.90 -5.75
N LYS A 424 4.08 25.93 -6.27
CA LYS A 424 4.53 26.71 -7.42
C LYS A 424 5.47 27.88 -7.07
N ASP A 425 5.60 28.17 -5.77
CA ASP A 425 6.38 29.28 -5.20
C ASP A 425 7.75 28.85 -4.64
N LEU A 426 8.16 27.60 -4.84
CA LEU A 426 9.46 27.11 -4.43
C LEU A 426 10.60 27.87 -5.14
N LYS A 427 11.55 28.39 -4.33
CA LYS A 427 12.69 29.16 -4.81
C LYS A 427 13.92 28.28 -4.99
N ARG A 428 14.60 28.44 -6.11
CA ARG A 428 15.88 27.80 -6.39
C ARG A 428 17.04 28.71 -5.97
N ASN A 429 18.13 28.09 -5.59
CA ASN A 429 19.40 28.77 -5.36
C ASN A 429 20.00 29.29 -6.67
N ALA A 430 21.01 30.16 -6.58
CA ALA A 430 21.68 30.75 -7.75
C ALA A 430 22.32 29.71 -8.68
N ASP A 431 22.72 28.55 -8.15
CA ASP A 431 23.27 27.42 -8.91
C ASP A 431 22.19 26.49 -9.49
N GLY A 432 20.91 26.83 -9.35
CA GLY A 432 19.77 26.03 -9.81
C GLY A 432 19.35 24.90 -8.87
N SER A 433 20.04 24.65 -7.77
CA SER A 433 19.66 23.66 -6.78
C SER A 433 18.40 24.08 -6.01
N LEU A 434 17.70 23.10 -5.41
CA LEU A 434 16.52 23.32 -4.59
C LEU A 434 16.83 22.88 -3.15
N THR A 435 16.80 23.82 -2.20
CA THR A 435 16.96 23.53 -0.76
C THR A 435 15.61 23.60 -0.06
N ILE A 436 15.24 22.52 0.64
CA ILE A 436 14.14 22.49 1.58
C ILE A 436 14.71 22.65 2.98
N HIS A 437 14.22 23.66 3.70
CA HIS A 437 14.57 23.94 5.09
C HIS A 437 13.59 23.25 6.02
N ILE A 438 14.08 22.59 7.05
CA ILE A 438 13.28 21.88 8.06
C ILE A 438 13.69 22.43 9.43
N GLY A 439 12.73 22.79 10.25
CA GLY A 439 13.05 23.28 11.58
C GLY A 439 11.87 23.97 12.28
N PRO A 440 12.03 24.23 13.61
CA PRO A 440 10.96 24.81 14.41
C PRO A 440 10.83 26.33 14.20
N THR A 441 11.75 26.96 13.48
CA THR A 441 11.80 28.40 13.24
C THR A 441 12.00 28.66 11.74
N SER A 442 11.28 29.66 11.21
CA SER A 442 11.41 30.09 9.81
C SER A 442 12.87 30.46 9.47
N PRO A 443 13.38 30.04 8.31
CA PRO A 443 14.72 30.43 7.83
C PRO A 443 14.78 31.89 7.41
N GLY A 444 13.70 32.61 7.45
CA GLY A 444 13.55 34.00 7.02
C GLY A 444 12.56 34.15 5.86
N LYS A 445 12.03 35.37 5.71
CA LYS A 445 10.96 35.67 4.76
C LYS A 445 11.27 35.27 3.31
N ASP A 446 12.54 35.37 2.91
CA ASP A 446 12.95 35.07 1.53
C ASP A 446 12.98 33.56 1.23
N GLN A 447 13.10 32.71 2.25
CA GLN A 447 13.19 31.24 2.13
C GLN A 447 11.96 30.53 2.73
N GLU A 448 10.93 31.24 3.17
CA GLU A 448 9.77 30.66 3.85
C GLU A 448 8.94 29.75 2.92
N SER A 449 8.94 30.01 1.59
CA SER A 449 8.29 29.11 0.62
C SER A 449 8.90 27.71 0.62
N ASN A 450 10.19 27.60 0.95
CA ASN A 450 10.94 26.33 1.00
C ASN A 450 11.04 25.73 2.42
N TRP A 451 10.24 26.21 3.38
CA TRP A 451 10.34 25.78 4.77
C TRP A 451 9.22 24.80 5.17
N LEU A 452 9.61 23.66 5.73
CA LEU A 452 8.76 22.70 6.43
C LEU A 452 8.86 22.93 7.94
N PRO A 453 7.85 23.51 8.59
CA PRO A 453 7.84 23.68 10.04
C PRO A 453 7.84 22.34 10.76
N SER A 454 8.75 22.14 11.72
CA SER A 454 8.82 20.93 12.54
C SER A 454 8.30 21.16 13.96
N PRO A 455 7.68 20.13 14.59
CA PRO A 455 7.47 20.09 16.03
C PRO A 455 8.81 19.95 16.77
N LYS A 456 8.87 20.21 18.07
CA LYS A 456 10.09 20.07 18.89
C LYS A 456 10.26 18.68 19.48
N GLU A 457 9.94 17.65 18.74
CA GLU A 457 9.97 16.23 19.09
C GLU A 457 10.70 15.42 18.00
N PRO A 458 10.95 14.12 18.15
CA PRO A 458 11.46 13.30 17.06
C PRO A 458 10.61 13.42 15.81
N ILE A 459 11.26 13.45 14.66
CA ILE A 459 10.61 13.58 13.35
C ILE A 459 11.10 12.52 12.38
N SER A 460 10.26 12.25 11.38
CA SER A 460 10.60 11.42 10.23
C SER A 460 10.42 12.21 8.94
N LEU A 461 11.25 11.90 7.95
CA LEU A 461 11.14 12.46 6.60
C LEU A 461 10.77 11.38 5.60
N TYR A 462 9.92 11.74 4.65
CA TYR A 462 9.33 10.83 3.68
C TYR A 462 9.29 11.47 2.29
N ILE A 463 10.04 10.93 1.31
CA ILE A 463 9.94 11.35 -0.09
C ILE A 463 9.01 10.39 -0.82
N ARG A 464 8.05 10.96 -1.55
CA ARG A 464 7.17 10.25 -2.47
C ARG A 464 7.52 10.62 -3.91
N SER A 465 7.79 9.62 -4.73
CA SER A 465 8.12 9.77 -6.15
C SER A 465 7.04 9.07 -6.97
N TYR A 466 6.05 9.84 -7.43
CA TYR A 466 4.89 9.33 -8.16
C TYR A 466 5.20 9.14 -9.64
N TRP A 467 4.87 7.95 -10.17
CA TRP A 467 5.16 7.55 -11.54
C TRP A 467 6.63 7.78 -11.89
N GLY A 468 7.49 7.13 -11.08
CA GLY A 468 8.94 7.25 -11.19
C GLY A 468 9.46 6.80 -12.56
N LYS A 469 10.50 7.49 -13.04
CA LYS A 469 11.32 7.05 -14.17
C LYS A 469 12.28 5.95 -13.73
N GLU A 470 12.98 5.34 -14.71
CA GLU A 470 13.90 4.23 -14.48
C GLU A 470 14.83 4.42 -13.27
N PRO A 471 15.51 5.59 -13.07
CA PRO A 471 16.41 5.76 -11.93
C PRO A 471 15.71 5.68 -10.55
N ILE A 472 14.40 5.95 -10.48
CA ILE A 472 13.59 5.74 -9.28
C ILE A 472 13.31 4.25 -9.08
N LEU A 473 12.99 3.54 -10.16
CA LEU A 473 12.55 2.14 -10.10
C LEU A 473 13.74 1.21 -9.82
N ASP A 474 14.87 1.39 -10.51
CA ASP A 474 16.07 0.57 -10.35
C ASP A 474 16.88 0.92 -9.09
N GLY A 475 16.68 2.15 -8.54
CA GLY A 475 17.36 2.65 -7.34
C GLY A 475 18.71 3.30 -7.61
N SER A 476 19.02 3.66 -8.84
CA SER A 476 20.21 4.44 -9.17
C SER A 476 20.10 5.89 -8.71
N TRP A 477 18.89 6.44 -8.63
CA TRP A 477 18.65 7.72 -7.96
C TRP A 477 18.68 7.54 -6.44
N GLN A 478 19.44 8.40 -5.76
CA GLN A 478 19.53 8.41 -4.31
C GLN A 478 19.00 9.74 -3.75
N PRO A 479 18.22 9.70 -2.64
CA PRO A 479 17.81 10.92 -1.95
C PRO A 479 19.01 11.72 -1.45
N PRO A 480 18.88 13.07 -1.38
CA PRO A 480 19.96 13.92 -0.87
C PRO A 480 20.26 13.67 0.61
N VAL A 481 21.45 14.09 1.02
CA VAL A 481 21.87 14.10 2.43
C VAL A 481 21.00 15.05 3.23
N ILE A 482 20.59 14.62 4.42
CA ILE A 482 19.98 15.49 5.44
C ILE A 482 21.11 16.12 6.24
N LYS A 483 21.27 17.43 6.09
CA LYS A 483 22.34 18.19 6.74
C LYS A 483 21.79 18.93 7.96
N LYS A 484 22.26 18.58 9.16
CA LYS A 484 21.95 19.35 10.37
C LYS A 484 22.69 20.70 10.33
N ILE A 485 21.97 21.78 10.63
CA ILE A 485 22.51 23.16 10.61
C ILE A 485 22.67 23.70 12.02
N LYS A 486 21.71 23.50 12.90
CA LYS A 486 21.72 23.94 14.31
C LYS A 486 21.06 22.91 15.21
#